data_164b56be47b69c7e6079c29934bb614a
#
_entry.id   164b56be47b69c7e6079c29934bb614a
#
_cell.length_a   1.000
_cell.length_b   1.000
_cell.length_c   1.000
_cell.angle_alpha   90.00
_cell.angle_beta   90.00
_cell.angle_gamma   90.00
#
_symmetry.space_group_name_H-M   'P 1'
#
loop_
_entity.id
_entity.type
_entity.pdbx_description
1 polymer ?
#
loop_
_entity_poly.entity_id
_entity_poly.type
_entity_poly.pdbx_seq_one_letter_code
_entity_poly.pdbx_strand_id
1 'polypeptide(L)'
;MANAFTAGGWAAAVVYYTVRETPAQPPLGTLPVRQLGEAVQAAKQRCPALPVLVCGFSAGGHLAASLGVHWRELGLPRPDGMILGYPVITAGKYAHRGSIQNLAGSDDPGWYSLETQVTADTPPAFFWHTVTDPEVPVQNSLLLAGALSAAGVRYEMHLYPRGVHGLSLATPEVDEPAKHRLADPHIAGWFGQCLEWLDTLRTIKE
;
A
#
# COMPACT_ATOMS: atom_id res chain seq x y z
N MET A 1 -9.50 10.37 -2.38
CA MET A 1 -8.71 9.78 -1.25
C MET A 1 -8.13 10.85 -0.32
N ALA A 2 -7.23 11.76 -0.77
CA ALA A 2 -6.64 12.78 0.11
C ALA A 2 -7.72 13.59 0.86
N ASN A 3 -8.76 14.05 0.15
CA ASN A 3 -9.88 14.78 0.76
C ASN A 3 -10.62 13.98 1.85
N ALA A 4 -10.71 12.66 1.71
CA ALA A 4 -11.35 11.82 2.72
C ALA A 4 -10.52 11.78 4.01
N PHE A 5 -9.19 11.63 3.90
CA PHE A 5 -8.30 11.69 5.06
C PHE A 5 -8.31 13.07 5.72
N THR A 6 -8.36 14.16 4.93
CA THR A 6 -8.44 15.52 5.53
C THR A 6 -9.77 15.74 6.24
N ALA A 7 -10.87 15.23 5.71
CA ALA A 7 -12.15 15.23 6.42
C ALA A 7 -12.13 14.40 7.71
N GLY A 8 -11.31 13.35 7.76
CA GLY A 8 -11.03 12.52 8.95
C GLY A 8 -10.01 13.12 9.93
N GLY A 9 -9.60 14.38 9.73
CA GLY A 9 -8.67 15.07 10.66
C GLY A 9 -7.19 14.79 10.45
N TRP A 10 -6.80 14.25 9.28
CA TRP A 10 -5.40 13.96 8.91
C TRP A 10 -4.90 14.93 7.84
N ALA A 11 -3.66 15.37 7.94
CA ALA A 11 -3.00 16.03 6.81
C ALA A 11 -2.66 14.97 5.74
N ALA A 12 -2.95 15.27 4.48
CA ALA A 12 -2.69 14.37 3.37
C ALA A 12 -1.93 15.06 2.23
N ALA A 13 -0.94 14.38 1.68
CA ALA A 13 -0.19 14.81 0.51
C ALA A 13 -0.25 13.73 -0.57
N VAL A 14 -0.44 14.13 -1.83
CA VAL A 14 -0.37 13.23 -2.97
C VAL A 14 1.04 13.23 -3.51
N VAL A 15 1.66 12.06 -3.58
CA VAL A 15 3.01 11.90 -4.13
C VAL A 15 2.90 11.50 -5.60
N TYR A 16 3.44 12.32 -6.48
CA TYR A 16 3.64 12.00 -7.88
C TYR A 16 4.99 11.32 -8.04
N TYR A 17 5.01 10.12 -8.56
CA TYR A 17 6.22 9.32 -8.76
C TYR A 17 6.32 8.83 -10.20
N THR A 18 7.51 8.45 -10.62
CA THR A 18 7.78 7.96 -11.98
C THR A 18 7.04 6.65 -12.23
N VAL A 19 6.33 6.58 -13.35
CA VAL A 19 5.67 5.38 -13.85
C VAL A 19 6.27 4.98 -15.20
N ARG A 20 6.18 3.70 -15.54
CA ARG A 20 6.58 3.19 -16.85
C ARG A 20 5.39 3.25 -17.79
N GLU A 21 5.43 4.17 -18.73
CA GLU A 21 4.32 4.42 -19.67
C GLU A 21 4.31 3.46 -20.85
N THR A 22 5.49 2.99 -21.28
CA THR A 22 5.63 2.09 -22.44
C THR A 22 6.66 0.99 -22.15
N PRO A 23 6.52 -0.19 -22.77
CA PRO A 23 7.50 -1.27 -22.65
C PRO A 23 8.91 -0.90 -23.20
N ALA A 24 9.01 0.14 -24.04
CA ALA A 24 10.27 0.62 -24.56
C ALA A 24 11.12 1.38 -23.53
N GLN A 25 10.49 1.89 -22.46
CA GLN A 25 11.22 2.51 -21.36
C GLN A 25 11.94 1.45 -20.52
N PRO A 26 13.07 1.76 -19.89
CA PRO A 26 13.73 0.83 -18.97
C PRO A 26 12.85 0.50 -17.76
N PRO A 27 13.10 -0.63 -17.09
CA PRO A 27 12.47 -0.93 -15.81
C PRO A 27 12.75 0.16 -14.79
N LEU A 28 11.79 0.36 -13.88
CA LEU A 28 11.86 1.46 -12.90
C LEU A 28 12.84 1.19 -11.76
N GLY A 29 13.10 -0.09 -11.46
CA GLY A 29 13.96 -0.48 -10.36
C GLY A 29 13.46 0.11 -9.02
N THR A 30 14.38 0.67 -8.26
CA THR A 30 14.10 1.30 -6.97
C THR A 30 13.70 2.78 -7.06
N LEU A 31 13.61 3.37 -8.26
CA LEU A 31 13.34 4.80 -8.42
C LEU A 31 12.04 5.24 -7.74
N PRO A 32 10.88 4.57 -7.93
CA PRO A 32 9.64 5.01 -7.29
C PRO A 32 9.72 4.98 -5.75
N VAL A 33 10.34 3.93 -5.17
CA VAL A 33 10.44 3.82 -3.70
C VAL A 33 11.37 4.88 -3.13
N ARG A 34 12.43 5.28 -3.84
CA ARG A 34 13.29 6.40 -3.43
C ARG A 34 12.54 7.73 -3.46
N GLN A 35 11.76 7.99 -4.50
CA GLN A 35 10.91 9.20 -4.58
C GLN A 35 9.87 9.25 -3.44
N LEU A 36 9.26 8.11 -3.10
CA LEU A 36 8.37 8.05 -1.94
C LEU A 36 9.13 8.29 -0.62
N GLY A 37 10.33 7.74 -0.48
CA GLY A 37 11.20 7.97 0.68
C GLY A 37 11.57 9.45 0.86
N GLU A 38 11.88 10.16 -0.23
CA GLU A 38 12.13 11.60 -0.22
C GLU A 38 10.89 12.38 0.24
N ALA A 39 9.70 12.00 -0.22
CA ALA A 39 8.45 12.62 0.22
C ALA A 39 8.19 12.39 1.72
N VAL A 40 8.46 11.18 2.23
CA VAL A 40 8.36 10.87 3.68
C VAL A 40 9.39 11.68 4.47
N GLN A 41 10.62 11.82 3.98
CA GLN A 41 11.64 12.65 4.60
C GLN A 41 11.19 14.11 4.72
N ALA A 42 10.67 14.68 3.65
CA ALA A 42 10.17 16.05 3.63
C ALA A 42 8.98 16.25 4.60
N ALA A 43 8.07 15.27 4.67
CA ALA A 43 6.94 15.30 5.60
C ALA A 43 7.41 15.24 7.07
N LYS A 44 8.36 14.36 7.40
CA LYS A 44 8.93 14.26 8.76
C LYS A 44 9.69 15.53 9.17
N GLN A 45 10.40 16.17 8.24
CA GLN A 45 11.08 17.44 8.50
C GLN A 45 10.09 18.58 8.76
N ARG A 46 8.97 18.61 7.99
CA ARG A 46 7.94 19.65 8.12
C ARG A 46 7.11 19.51 9.40
N CYS A 47 6.87 18.27 9.81
CA CYS A 47 5.99 17.95 10.95
C CYS A 47 6.67 16.90 11.88
N PRO A 48 7.77 17.24 12.57
CA PRO A 48 8.60 16.25 13.27
C PRO A 48 7.89 15.59 14.46
N ALA A 49 6.84 16.19 15.00
CA ALA A 49 6.07 15.65 16.12
C ALA A 49 4.91 14.73 15.67
N LEU A 50 4.61 14.68 14.38
CA LEU A 50 3.48 13.92 13.85
C LEU A 50 3.94 12.60 13.21
N PRO A 51 3.12 11.55 13.31
CA PRO A 51 3.39 10.32 12.57
C PRO A 51 3.21 10.56 11.06
N VAL A 52 4.09 9.98 10.25
CA VAL A 52 4.03 10.01 8.79
C VAL A 52 3.76 8.59 8.28
N LEU A 53 2.58 8.40 7.72
CA LEU A 53 2.17 7.12 7.14
C LEU A 53 2.19 7.19 5.61
N VAL A 54 2.36 6.04 4.98
CA VAL A 54 2.23 5.89 3.53
C VAL A 54 0.94 5.15 3.20
N CYS A 55 0.24 5.63 2.18
CA CYS A 55 -1.00 5.03 1.71
C CYS A 55 -0.91 4.72 0.22
N GLY A 56 -1.27 3.50 -0.18
CA GLY A 56 -1.23 3.10 -1.58
C GLY A 56 -2.25 2.02 -1.93
N PHE A 57 -2.63 1.97 -3.20
CA PHE A 57 -3.63 1.07 -3.76
C PHE A 57 -3.04 0.31 -4.95
N SER A 58 -3.32 -0.98 -5.08
CA SER A 58 -2.85 -1.79 -6.21
C SER A 58 -1.32 -1.72 -6.36
N ALA A 59 -0.78 -1.28 -7.49
CA ALA A 59 0.65 -1.01 -7.69
C ALA A 59 1.20 0.06 -6.74
N GLY A 60 0.39 1.09 -6.38
CA GLY A 60 0.73 2.06 -5.34
C GLY A 60 0.80 1.43 -3.95
N GLY A 61 0.03 0.37 -3.70
CA GLY A 61 0.14 -0.47 -2.50
C GLY A 61 1.49 -1.20 -2.45
N HIS A 62 1.96 -1.72 -3.59
CA HIS A 62 3.30 -2.27 -3.70
C HIS A 62 4.37 -1.23 -3.38
N LEU A 63 4.25 -0.03 -3.93
CA LEU A 63 5.19 1.07 -3.66
C LEU A 63 5.24 1.43 -2.16
N ALA A 64 4.09 1.58 -1.53
CA ALA A 64 4.01 1.89 -0.09
C ALA A 64 4.60 0.77 0.76
N ALA A 65 4.28 -0.50 0.45
CA ALA A 65 4.83 -1.66 1.13
C ALA A 65 6.35 -1.81 0.88
N SER A 66 6.83 -1.53 -0.36
CA SER A 66 8.27 -1.55 -0.67
C SER A 66 9.05 -0.58 0.22
N LEU A 67 8.56 0.63 0.43
CA LEU A 67 9.21 1.54 1.39
C LEU A 67 9.19 0.94 2.79
N GLY A 68 8.07 0.33 3.21
CA GLY A 68 7.92 -0.26 4.53
C GLY A 68 8.90 -1.40 4.82
N VAL A 69 9.25 -2.22 3.84
CA VAL A 69 10.15 -3.37 4.04
C VAL A 69 11.60 -3.05 3.72
N HIS A 70 11.88 -2.15 2.76
CA HIS A 70 13.23 -1.85 2.28
C HIS A 70 13.83 -0.54 2.79
N TRP A 71 13.13 0.21 3.65
CA TRP A 71 13.59 1.52 4.12
C TRP A 71 15.02 1.48 4.66
N ARG A 72 15.37 0.45 5.44
CA ARG A 72 16.69 0.31 6.04
C ARG A 72 17.78 0.01 5.01
N GLU A 73 17.53 -0.96 4.13
CA GLU A 73 18.44 -1.34 3.05
C GLU A 73 18.76 -0.16 2.13
N LEU A 74 17.74 0.62 1.80
CA LEU A 74 17.87 1.77 0.89
C LEU A 74 18.34 3.07 1.58
N GLY A 75 18.52 3.06 2.91
CA GLY A 75 18.87 4.25 3.68
C GLY A 75 17.79 5.32 3.69
N LEU A 76 16.51 4.92 3.56
CA LEU A 76 15.36 5.80 3.48
C LEU A 76 14.69 5.95 4.86
N PRO A 77 13.91 7.01 5.09
CA PRO A 77 13.17 7.16 6.33
C PRO A 77 12.08 6.10 6.47
N ARG A 78 12.02 5.46 7.63
CA ARG A 78 10.96 4.51 7.97
C ARG A 78 9.62 5.25 8.10
N PRO A 79 8.56 4.86 7.40
CA PRO A 79 7.22 5.36 7.69
C PRO A 79 6.72 4.84 9.05
N ASP A 80 5.81 5.56 9.68
CA ASP A 80 5.27 5.17 10.99
C ASP A 80 4.13 4.13 10.87
N GLY A 81 3.59 3.92 9.65
CA GLY A 81 2.61 2.91 9.33
C GLY A 81 2.32 2.86 7.82
N MET A 82 1.64 1.80 7.40
CA MET A 82 1.25 1.56 6.01
C MET A 82 -0.26 1.35 5.91
N ILE A 83 -0.91 1.97 4.91
CA ILE A 83 -2.32 1.77 4.57
C ILE A 83 -2.37 1.25 3.13
N LEU A 84 -2.84 0.01 2.93
CA LEU A 84 -2.73 -0.67 1.65
C LEU A 84 -4.11 -1.16 1.19
N GLY A 85 -4.58 -0.66 0.05
CA GLY A 85 -5.81 -1.16 -0.59
C GLY A 85 -5.49 -2.17 -1.69
N TYR A 86 -6.02 -3.38 -1.61
CA TYR A 86 -5.83 -4.45 -2.60
C TYR A 86 -4.42 -4.46 -3.22
N PRO A 87 -3.36 -4.51 -2.38
CA PRO A 87 -2.01 -4.26 -2.81
C PRO A 87 -1.46 -5.40 -3.66
N VAL A 88 -0.63 -5.07 -4.65
CA VAL A 88 0.33 -6.02 -5.20
C VAL A 88 1.42 -6.24 -4.15
N ILE A 89 1.79 -7.49 -3.87
CA ILE A 89 2.79 -7.83 -2.84
C ILE A 89 3.83 -8.81 -3.38
N THR A 90 3.38 -9.92 -3.99
CA THR A 90 4.28 -11.00 -4.41
C THR A 90 4.71 -10.88 -5.86
N ALA A 91 5.95 -11.25 -6.14
CA ALA A 91 6.46 -11.52 -7.50
C ALA A 91 6.36 -13.01 -7.88
N GLY A 92 5.86 -13.87 -6.98
CA GLY A 92 5.75 -15.32 -7.16
C GLY A 92 4.50 -15.75 -7.94
N LYS A 93 3.92 -16.88 -7.51
CA LYS A 93 2.78 -17.54 -8.19
C LYS A 93 1.56 -16.63 -8.41
N TYR A 94 1.29 -15.74 -7.47
CA TYR A 94 0.12 -14.84 -7.47
C TYR A 94 0.46 -13.42 -7.89
N ALA A 95 1.59 -13.22 -8.57
CA ALA A 95 2.05 -11.91 -9.01
C ALA A 95 1.09 -11.25 -9.99
N HIS A 96 0.86 -9.96 -9.82
CA HIS A 96 0.39 -9.10 -10.90
C HIS A 96 1.58 -8.83 -11.85
N ARG A 97 1.73 -9.68 -12.86
CA ARG A 97 2.93 -9.75 -13.71
C ARG A 97 3.33 -8.42 -14.34
N GLY A 98 2.33 -7.63 -14.80
CA GLY A 98 2.60 -6.32 -15.41
C GLY A 98 3.28 -5.35 -14.44
N SER A 99 2.85 -5.28 -13.18
CA SER A 99 3.50 -4.44 -12.17
C SER A 99 4.93 -4.89 -11.90
N ILE A 100 5.15 -6.19 -11.71
CA ILE A 100 6.50 -6.71 -11.43
C ILE A 100 7.43 -6.50 -12.62
N GLN A 101 6.97 -6.72 -13.85
CA GLN A 101 7.76 -6.48 -15.05
C GLN A 101 8.12 -5.00 -15.23
N ASN A 102 7.23 -4.08 -14.85
CA ASN A 102 7.53 -2.64 -14.88
C ASN A 102 8.64 -2.25 -13.89
N LEU A 103 8.78 -2.97 -12.79
CA LEU A 103 9.81 -2.73 -11.78
C LEU A 103 11.11 -3.47 -12.11
N ALA A 104 11.05 -4.80 -12.22
CA ALA A 104 12.23 -5.67 -12.36
C ALA A 104 12.71 -5.84 -13.80
N GLY A 105 11.83 -5.70 -14.80
CA GLY A 105 12.17 -6.02 -16.20
C GLY A 105 12.48 -7.51 -16.35
N SER A 106 13.71 -7.81 -16.77
CA SER A 106 14.25 -9.17 -16.89
C SER A 106 15.09 -9.63 -15.69
N ASP A 107 15.31 -8.75 -14.71
CA ASP A 107 16.10 -9.07 -13.52
C ASP A 107 15.34 -10.01 -12.56
N ASP A 108 16.05 -10.56 -11.58
CA ASP A 108 15.43 -11.40 -10.55
C ASP A 108 14.34 -10.60 -9.80
N PRO A 109 13.08 -11.03 -9.89
CA PRO A 109 11.99 -10.34 -9.24
C PRO A 109 11.93 -10.59 -7.72
N GLY A 110 12.80 -11.38 -7.14
CA GLY A 110 12.76 -11.79 -5.73
C GLY A 110 12.76 -10.60 -4.76
N TRP A 111 13.49 -9.53 -5.07
CA TRP A 111 13.50 -8.30 -4.29
C TRP A 111 12.12 -7.63 -4.21
N TYR A 112 11.28 -7.81 -5.25
CA TYR A 112 9.92 -7.26 -5.33
C TYR A 112 8.85 -8.20 -4.76
N SER A 113 9.22 -9.37 -4.23
CA SER A 113 8.35 -10.26 -3.44
C SER A 113 8.37 -9.80 -1.99
N LEU A 114 7.54 -8.81 -1.66
CA LEU A 114 7.65 -8.04 -0.42
C LEU A 114 7.35 -8.88 0.83
N GLU A 115 6.54 -9.93 0.70
CA GLU A 115 6.26 -10.89 1.77
C GLU A 115 7.54 -11.60 2.26
N THR A 116 8.54 -11.72 1.41
CA THR A 116 9.83 -12.34 1.77
C THR A 116 10.81 -11.37 2.41
N GLN A 117 10.49 -10.07 2.39
CA GLN A 117 11.34 -8.97 2.87
C GLN A 117 10.90 -8.42 4.23
N VAL A 118 9.77 -8.91 4.75
CA VAL A 118 9.23 -8.46 6.05
C VAL A 118 10.19 -8.84 7.18
N THR A 119 10.45 -7.89 8.06
CA THR A 119 11.24 -8.06 9.28
C THR A 119 10.52 -7.47 10.49
N ALA A 120 11.03 -7.67 11.70
CA ALA A 120 10.48 -7.05 12.90
C ALA A 120 10.52 -5.50 12.88
N ASP A 121 11.36 -4.91 12.01
CA ASP A 121 11.45 -3.45 11.82
C ASP A 121 10.44 -2.91 10.79
N THR A 122 9.69 -3.78 10.11
CA THR A 122 8.63 -3.37 9.19
C THR A 122 7.55 -2.57 9.95
N PRO A 123 7.05 -1.43 9.41
CA PRO A 123 6.01 -0.66 10.07
C PRO A 123 4.69 -1.42 10.24
N PRO A 124 3.86 -1.08 11.24
CA PRO A 124 2.51 -1.62 11.34
C PRO A 124 1.70 -1.29 10.10
N ALA A 125 0.75 -2.17 9.76
CA ALA A 125 -0.01 -2.07 8.53
C ALA A 125 -1.52 -2.22 8.75
N PHE A 126 -2.29 -1.38 8.06
CA PHE A 126 -3.71 -1.59 7.81
C PHE A 126 -3.89 -1.92 6.33
N PHE A 127 -4.61 -2.99 6.01
CA PHE A 127 -4.88 -3.30 4.60
C PHE A 127 -6.19 -4.05 4.38
N TRP A 128 -6.72 -3.91 3.18
CA TRP A 128 -7.95 -4.55 2.80
C TRP A 128 -7.91 -5.07 1.37
N HIS A 129 -8.75 -6.07 1.08
CA HIS A 129 -8.85 -6.70 -0.22
C HIS A 129 -10.24 -7.29 -0.44
N THR A 130 -10.61 -7.52 -1.70
CA THR A 130 -11.80 -8.31 -2.04
C THR A 130 -11.38 -9.70 -2.53
N VAL A 131 -12.08 -10.75 -2.04
CA VAL A 131 -11.71 -12.14 -2.34
C VAL A 131 -11.83 -12.48 -3.82
N THR A 132 -12.75 -11.78 -4.52
CA THR A 132 -13.02 -12.01 -5.95
C THR A 132 -12.31 -11.02 -6.87
N ASP A 133 -11.28 -10.31 -6.40
CA ASP A 133 -10.48 -9.41 -7.23
C ASP A 133 -9.90 -10.17 -8.44
N PRO A 134 -10.27 -9.78 -9.68
CA PRO A 134 -9.86 -10.51 -10.88
C PRO A 134 -8.46 -10.12 -11.37
N GLU A 135 -7.87 -9.04 -10.89
CA GLU A 135 -6.59 -8.50 -11.36
C GLU A 135 -5.44 -8.81 -10.39
N VAL A 136 -5.65 -8.52 -9.11
CA VAL A 136 -4.68 -8.80 -8.05
C VAL A 136 -5.26 -9.87 -7.13
N PRO A 137 -4.80 -11.13 -7.20
CA PRO A 137 -5.31 -12.19 -6.35
C PRO A 137 -5.19 -11.85 -4.86
N VAL A 138 -6.24 -12.13 -4.08
CA VAL A 138 -6.30 -11.88 -2.64
C VAL A 138 -5.13 -12.51 -1.86
N GLN A 139 -4.50 -13.54 -2.44
CA GLN A 139 -3.29 -14.18 -1.91
C GLN A 139 -2.15 -13.19 -1.66
N ASN A 140 -2.08 -12.06 -2.39
CA ASN A 140 -1.11 -11.00 -2.11
C ASN A 140 -1.27 -10.50 -0.67
N SER A 141 -2.49 -10.14 -0.25
CA SER A 141 -2.75 -9.70 1.13
C SER A 141 -2.57 -10.83 2.16
N LEU A 142 -2.96 -12.07 1.83
CA LEU A 142 -2.78 -13.21 2.73
C LEU A 142 -1.30 -13.53 2.98
N LEU A 143 -0.46 -13.46 1.94
CA LEU A 143 0.98 -13.65 2.06
C LEU A 143 1.61 -12.56 2.94
N LEU A 144 1.23 -11.30 2.73
CA LEU A 144 1.71 -10.20 3.56
C LEU A 144 1.29 -10.38 5.03
N ALA A 145 0.03 -10.75 5.30
CA ALA A 145 -0.47 -11.00 6.64
C ALA A 145 0.34 -12.10 7.35
N GLY A 146 0.58 -13.22 6.65
CA GLY A 146 1.40 -14.32 7.16
C GLY A 146 2.82 -13.89 7.51
N ALA A 147 3.46 -13.09 6.65
CA ALA A 147 4.81 -12.58 6.87
C ALA A 147 4.86 -11.59 8.05
N LEU A 148 3.93 -10.64 8.13
CA LEU A 148 3.83 -9.70 9.26
C LEU A 148 3.61 -10.44 10.57
N SER A 149 2.72 -11.42 10.59
CA SER A 149 2.45 -12.26 11.75
C SER A 149 3.71 -13.03 12.22
N ALA A 150 4.42 -13.65 11.28
CA ALA A 150 5.66 -14.38 11.58
C ALA A 150 6.77 -13.48 12.12
N ALA A 151 6.83 -12.21 11.68
CA ALA A 151 7.78 -11.22 12.15
C ALA A 151 7.36 -10.48 13.43
N GLY A 152 6.17 -10.76 13.98
CA GLY A 152 5.64 -10.09 15.17
C GLY A 152 5.23 -8.63 14.92
N VAL A 153 5.00 -8.25 13.66
CA VAL A 153 4.56 -6.90 13.27
C VAL A 153 3.05 -6.79 13.41
N ARG A 154 2.58 -5.73 14.05
CA ARG A 154 1.14 -5.48 14.21
C ARG A 154 0.49 -5.10 12.89
N TYR A 155 -0.66 -5.68 12.61
CA TYR A 155 -1.46 -5.32 11.45
C TYR A 155 -2.96 -5.50 11.71
N GLU A 156 -3.76 -4.84 10.90
CA GLU A 156 -5.20 -5.04 10.79
C GLU A 156 -5.54 -5.31 9.32
N MET A 157 -6.29 -6.38 9.05
CA MET A 157 -6.65 -6.79 7.70
C MET A 157 -8.15 -7.02 7.58
N HIS A 158 -8.75 -6.46 6.53
CA HIS A 158 -10.16 -6.67 6.18
C HIS A 158 -10.29 -7.35 4.81
N LEU A 159 -11.01 -8.47 4.78
CA LEU A 159 -11.33 -9.19 3.54
C LEU A 159 -12.82 -9.14 3.28
N TYR A 160 -13.18 -8.60 2.13
CA TYR A 160 -14.57 -8.53 1.67
C TYR A 160 -14.85 -9.69 0.71
N PRO A 161 -16.00 -10.38 0.84
CA PRO A 161 -16.25 -11.64 0.11
C PRO A 161 -16.30 -11.45 -1.40
N ARG A 162 -16.65 -10.25 -1.88
CA ARG A 162 -16.78 -9.94 -3.32
C ARG A 162 -16.40 -8.49 -3.59
N GLY A 163 -15.99 -8.21 -4.80
CA GLY A 163 -15.69 -6.88 -5.33
C GLY A 163 -14.71 -6.98 -6.50
N VAL A 164 -14.67 -5.94 -7.31
CA VAL A 164 -13.74 -5.80 -8.44
C VAL A 164 -12.47 -5.09 -7.99
N HIS A 165 -11.45 -5.09 -8.83
CA HIS A 165 -10.22 -4.33 -8.58
C HIS A 165 -10.44 -2.82 -8.64
N GLY A 166 -9.69 -2.05 -7.86
CA GLY A 166 -9.65 -0.60 -8.01
C GLY A 166 -10.80 0.16 -7.38
N LEU A 167 -11.48 -0.41 -6.39
CA LEU A 167 -12.66 0.19 -5.72
C LEU A 167 -12.37 1.50 -4.98
N SER A 168 -11.11 1.78 -4.60
CA SER A 168 -10.75 3.02 -3.89
C SER A 168 -11.57 3.19 -2.60
N LEU A 169 -12.38 4.25 -2.46
CA LEU A 169 -13.28 4.45 -1.32
C LEU A 169 -14.55 3.58 -1.37
N ALA A 170 -14.83 2.96 -2.51
CA ALA A 170 -16.09 2.24 -2.79
C ALA A 170 -17.36 3.08 -2.53
N THR A 171 -17.26 4.40 -2.61
CA THR A 171 -18.36 5.36 -2.44
C THR A 171 -18.86 5.86 -3.78
N PRO A 172 -20.08 6.48 -3.85
CA PRO A 172 -20.62 7.03 -5.09
C PRO A 172 -19.70 8.07 -5.77
N GLU A 173 -18.91 8.82 -5.01
CA GLU A 173 -18.01 9.85 -5.54
C GLU A 173 -16.85 9.28 -6.37
N VAL A 174 -16.52 8.00 -6.19
CA VAL A 174 -15.46 7.30 -6.92
C VAL A 174 -16.01 6.20 -7.83
N ASP A 175 -17.34 6.13 -7.97
CA ASP A 175 -17.98 5.14 -8.82
C ASP A 175 -17.65 5.40 -10.30
N GLU A 176 -17.31 4.36 -11.02
CA GLU A 176 -17.07 4.38 -12.46
C GLU A 176 -17.80 3.19 -13.11
N PRO A 177 -19.12 3.29 -13.34
CA PRO A 177 -19.93 2.20 -13.88
C PRO A 177 -19.40 1.64 -15.20
N ALA A 178 -18.81 2.49 -16.06
CA ALA A 178 -18.20 2.07 -17.33
C ALA A 178 -16.98 1.13 -17.13
N LYS A 179 -16.35 1.16 -15.96
CA LYS A 179 -15.26 0.25 -15.57
C LYS A 179 -15.74 -0.86 -14.65
N HIS A 180 -17.05 -1.06 -14.54
CA HIS A 180 -17.66 -2.02 -13.61
C HIS A 180 -17.23 -1.81 -12.13
N ARG A 181 -16.84 -0.60 -11.77
CA ARG A 181 -16.63 -0.18 -10.39
C ARG A 181 -17.96 0.36 -9.87
N LEU A 182 -18.53 -0.35 -8.93
CA LEU A 182 -19.79 0.04 -8.32
C LEU A 182 -19.54 0.45 -6.86
N ALA A 183 -20.19 1.53 -6.42
CA ALA A 183 -20.24 1.87 -5.02
C ALA A 183 -20.80 0.69 -4.20
N ASP A 184 -20.09 0.31 -3.14
CA ASP A 184 -20.51 -0.75 -2.22
C ASP A 184 -20.40 -0.25 -0.78
N PRO A 185 -21.53 0.04 -0.09
CA PRO A 185 -21.52 0.56 1.27
C PRO A 185 -20.83 -0.37 2.29
N HIS A 186 -20.87 -1.68 2.07
CA HIS A 186 -20.20 -2.64 2.93
C HIS A 186 -18.67 -2.51 2.81
N ILE A 187 -18.17 -2.42 1.58
CA ILE A 187 -16.74 -2.24 1.33
C ILE A 187 -16.29 -0.84 1.76
N ALA A 188 -17.10 0.20 1.50
CA ALA A 188 -16.81 1.58 1.88
C ALA A 188 -16.53 1.76 3.38
N GLY A 189 -17.04 0.85 4.22
CA GLY A 189 -16.76 0.79 5.66
C GLY A 189 -15.28 0.67 6.00
N TRP A 190 -14.42 0.18 5.06
CA TRP A 190 -12.99 0.06 5.31
C TRP A 190 -12.33 1.36 5.74
N PHE A 191 -12.83 2.50 5.22
CA PHE A 191 -12.23 3.80 5.51
C PHE A 191 -12.47 4.22 6.97
N GLY A 192 -13.68 3.98 7.51
CA GLY A 192 -13.96 4.19 8.95
C GLY A 192 -13.08 3.32 9.83
N GLN A 193 -12.96 2.03 9.52
CA GLN A 193 -12.08 1.09 10.21
C GLN A 193 -10.60 1.54 10.16
N CYS A 194 -10.17 2.07 9.02
CA CYS A 194 -8.83 2.63 8.88
C CYS A 194 -8.61 3.84 9.80
N LEU A 195 -9.57 4.73 9.93
CA LEU A 195 -9.47 5.87 10.85
C LEU A 195 -9.42 5.41 12.32
N GLU A 196 -10.21 4.42 12.70
CA GLU A 196 -10.15 3.79 14.04
C GLU A 196 -8.78 3.17 14.30
N TRP A 197 -8.23 2.42 13.32
CA TRP A 197 -6.88 1.86 13.42
C TRP A 197 -5.82 2.95 13.58
N LEU A 198 -5.92 4.05 12.86
CA LEU A 198 -5.00 5.18 12.97
C LEU A 198 -5.00 5.80 14.38
N ASP A 199 -6.13 5.84 15.05
CA ASP A 199 -6.22 6.32 16.43
C ASP A 199 -5.48 5.38 17.40
N THR A 200 -5.45 4.07 17.13
CA THR A 200 -4.66 3.13 17.94
C THR A 200 -3.15 3.38 17.87
N LEU A 201 -2.65 3.94 16.74
CA LEU A 201 -1.23 4.26 16.60
C LEU A 201 -0.82 5.51 17.41
N ARG A 202 -1.77 6.39 17.71
CA ARG A 202 -1.53 7.58 18.53
C ARG A 202 -1.41 7.24 20.02
N THR A 203 -2.18 6.27 20.50
CA THR A 203 -2.24 5.91 21.92
C THR A 203 -1.08 5.04 22.41
N ILE A 204 -0.27 4.47 21.52
CA ILE A 204 0.81 3.53 21.85
C ILE A 204 2.17 4.27 22.08
N LYS A 205 2.22 5.58 21.97
CA LYS A 205 3.43 6.39 22.29
C LYS A 205 3.51 6.79 23.78
N GLU A 206 2.60 6.27 24.60
CA GLU A 206 2.67 6.36 26.05
C GLU A 206 3.17 5.03 26.64
#